data_b7edea8d799d73c53097511862451e7f
#
_entry.id   b7edea8d799d73c53097511862451e7f
#
_cell.length_a   1.000
_cell.length_b   1.000
_cell.length_c   1.000
_cell.angle_alpha   90.00
_cell.angle_beta   90.00
_cell.angle_gamma   90.00
#
_symmetry.space_group_name_H-M   'P 1'
#
loop_
_entity.id
_entity.type
_entity.pdbx_description
1 polymer ?
#
loop_
_entity_poly.entity_id
_entity_poly.type
_entity_poly.pdbx_seq_one_letter_code
_entity_poly.pdbx_strand_id
1 'polypeptide(L)'
;SSDVNLLELVNAYSTVANDGEHHVPVVVTRILDKDGNEVYVAPKDHEKALPYKTAFLMQEMLKAGVNEGGGTSQSLRHYIFGDTDWGGKTGTSNNHSDAWFIAVSPKLVVGAWVGGEYRSIHFRTGALGQGSKTALPICGEFIYSLMRDKAFQKYHAKWQLDPDEDI
;
A
#
# COMPACT_ATOMS: atom_id res chain seq x y z
N SER A 1 -8.97 -17.97 4.75
CA SER A 1 -8.58 -16.81 3.93
C SER A 1 -9.82 -16.23 3.30
N SER A 2 -9.91 -14.93 3.23
CA SER A 2 -10.99 -14.23 2.54
C SER A 2 -10.54 -13.91 1.13
N ASP A 3 -11.44 -14.01 0.16
CA ASP A 3 -11.18 -13.52 -1.19
C ASP A 3 -11.35 -12.00 -1.16
N VAL A 4 -10.36 -11.28 -1.69
CA VAL A 4 -10.34 -9.81 -1.78
C VAL A 4 -9.80 -9.41 -3.15
N ASN A 5 -10.25 -8.29 -3.68
CA ASN A 5 -9.61 -7.71 -4.86
C ASN A 5 -8.51 -6.71 -4.47
N LEU A 6 -7.66 -6.36 -5.43
CA LEU A 6 -6.50 -5.52 -5.17
C LEU A 6 -6.90 -4.12 -4.69
N LEU A 7 -7.98 -3.53 -5.24
CA LEU A 7 -8.44 -2.20 -4.85
C LEU A 7 -8.94 -2.18 -3.41
N GLU A 8 -9.73 -3.19 -3.01
CA GLU A 8 -10.21 -3.32 -1.62
C GLU A 8 -9.06 -3.42 -0.63
N LEU A 9 -8.06 -4.26 -0.96
CA LEU A 9 -6.91 -4.44 -0.07
C LEU A 9 -6.06 -3.16 0.01
N VAL A 10 -5.77 -2.50 -1.10
CA VAL A 10 -5.05 -1.21 -1.12
C VAL A 10 -5.81 -0.16 -0.33
N ASN A 11 -7.15 -0.10 -0.44
CA ASN A 11 -7.97 0.84 0.31
C ASN A 11 -7.94 0.56 1.82
N ALA A 12 -7.96 -0.71 2.24
CA ALA A 12 -7.82 -1.08 3.64
C ALA A 12 -6.45 -0.62 4.21
N TYR A 13 -5.36 -0.81 3.47
CA TYR A 13 -4.05 -0.30 3.88
C TYR A 13 -3.97 1.23 3.82
N SER A 14 -4.70 1.88 2.92
CA SER A 14 -4.81 3.35 2.88
C SER A 14 -5.48 3.90 4.14
N THR A 15 -6.45 3.18 4.71
CA THR A 15 -7.05 3.52 6.01
C THR A 15 -6.01 3.52 7.13
N VAL A 16 -5.14 2.50 7.17
CA VAL A 16 -4.04 2.46 8.14
C VAL A 16 -3.04 3.60 7.89
N ALA A 17 -2.67 3.86 6.65
CA ALA A 17 -1.74 4.94 6.28
C ALA A 17 -2.27 6.33 6.65
N ASN A 18 -3.59 6.50 6.64
CA ASN A 18 -4.32 7.73 6.93
C ASN A 18 -4.88 7.75 8.36
N ASP A 19 -4.09 7.30 9.33
CA ASP A 19 -4.38 7.39 10.76
C ASP A 19 -5.72 6.77 11.20
N GLY A 20 -6.20 5.79 10.43
CA GLY A 20 -7.45 5.08 10.69
C GLY A 20 -8.70 5.70 10.04
N GLU A 21 -8.54 6.78 9.28
CA GLU A 21 -9.61 7.39 8.48
C GLU A 21 -9.79 6.64 7.15
N HIS A 22 -10.93 6.01 6.99
CA HIS A 22 -11.33 5.35 5.75
C HIS A 22 -11.99 6.34 4.79
N HIS A 23 -11.56 6.34 3.55
CA HIS A 23 -12.17 7.08 2.46
C HIS A 23 -12.63 6.14 1.36
N VAL A 24 -13.79 6.42 0.79
CA VAL A 24 -14.26 5.69 -0.40
C VAL A 24 -13.33 6.02 -1.57
N PRO A 25 -12.82 5.01 -2.31
CA PRO A 25 -11.94 5.25 -3.45
C PRO A 25 -12.64 6.09 -4.53
N VAL A 26 -12.01 7.17 -4.95
CA VAL A 26 -12.52 8.07 -5.97
C VAL A 26 -11.64 7.99 -7.21
N VAL A 27 -12.22 7.58 -8.35
CA VAL A 27 -11.54 7.51 -9.65
C VAL A 27 -11.77 8.80 -10.46
N VAL A 28 -12.99 9.32 -10.40
CA VAL A 28 -13.38 10.57 -11.10
C VAL A 28 -13.78 11.59 -10.04
N THR A 29 -13.02 12.65 -9.91
CA THR A 29 -13.27 13.69 -8.91
C THR A 29 -14.34 14.66 -9.33
N ARG A 30 -14.42 14.96 -10.65
CA ARG A 30 -15.34 15.98 -11.20
C ARG A 30 -15.59 15.73 -12.68
N ILE A 31 -16.82 15.98 -13.13
CA ILE A 31 -17.20 16.01 -14.55
C ILE A 31 -17.76 17.38 -14.83
N LEU A 32 -17.26 18.03 -15.88
CA LEU A 32 -17.77 19.30 -16.37
C LEU A 32 -18.46 19.10 -17.72
N ASP A 33 -19.50 19.89 -18.00
CA ASP A 33 -20.09 19.97 -19.33
C ASP A 33 -19.21 20.82 -20.27
N LYS A 34 -19.66 20.96 -21.51
CA LYS A 34 -18.98 21.77 -22.54
C LYS A 34 -18.90 23.28 -22.21
N ASP A 35 -19.77 23.76 -21.33
CA ASP A 35 -19.87 25.18 -20.93
C ASP A 35 -19.12 25.42 -19.59
N GLY A 36 -18.48 24.37 -19.01
CA GLY A 36 -17.71 24.44 -17.78
C GLY A 36 -18.53 24.26 -16.50
N ASN A 37 -19.82 23.94 -16.60
CA ASN A 37 -20.63 23.67 -15.40
C ASN A 37 -20.36 22.30 -14.82
N GLU A 38 -20.39 22.18 -13.50
CA GLU A 38 -20.20 20.91 -12.81
C GLU A 38 -21.46 20.02 -12.97
N VAL A 39 -21.28 18.87 -13.65
CA VAL A 39 -22.31 17.84 -13.84
C VAL A 39 -22.23 16.78 -12.74
N TYR A 40 -21.01 16.54 -12.23
CA TYR A 40 -20.72 15.59 -11.16
C TYR A 40 -19.55 16.07 -10.32
N VAL A 41 -19.68 15.90 -9.02
CA VAL A 41 -18.59 16.06 -8.04
C VAL A 41 -18.60 14.83 -7.15
N ALA A 42 -17.44 14.19 -7.00
CA ALA A 42 -17.32 13.03 -6.13
C ALA A 42 -17.66 13.39 -4.68
N PRO A 43 -18.43 12.56 -3.97
CA PRO A 43 -18.64 12.73 -2.54
C PRO A 43 -17.30 12.63 -1.79
N LYS A 44 -17.19 13.35 -0.69
CA LYS A 44 -16.03 13.33 0.21
C LYS A 44 -16.35 12.51 1.47
N ASP A 45 -16.94 11.35 1.28
CA ASP A 45 -17.35 10.50 2.38
C ASP A 45 -16.12 9.85 3.03
N HIS A 46 -16.05 9.96 4.34
CA HIS A 46 -15.02 9.33 5.15
C HIS A 46 -15.61 8.92 6.50
N GLU A 47 -15.00 7.94 7.12
CA GLU A 47 -15.37 7.46 8.44
C GLU A 47 -14.14 7.04 9.25
N LYS A 48 -14.23 7.15 10.56
CA LYS A 48 -13.21 6.65 11.46
C LYS A 48 -13.35 5.14 11.61
N ALA A 49 -12.57 4.38 10.83
CA ALA A 49 -12.60 2.92 10.85
C ALA A 49 -11.71 2.32 11.95
N LEU A 50 -10.60 3.00 12.32
CA LEU A 50 -9.69 2.56 13.37
C LEU A 50 -9.36 3.73 14.31
N PRO A 51 -9.18 3.47 15.62
CA PRO A 51 -8.59 4.46 16.52
C PRO A 51 -7.18 4.86 16.02
N TYR A 52 -6.81 6.13 16.20
CA TYR A 52 -5.48 6.65 15.82
C TYR A 52 -4.34 5.78 16.37
N LYS A 53 -4.36 5.47 17.64
CA LYS A 53 -3.37 4.63 18.31
C LYS A 53 -3.21 3.25 17.66
N THR A 54 -4.32 2.63 17.24
CA THR A 54 -4.28 1.35 16.52
C THR A 54 -3.64 1.50 15.14
N ALA A 55 -4.00 2.56 14.40
CA ALA A 55 -3.41 2.84 13.09
C ALA A 55 -1.91 3.10 13.21
N PHE A 56 -1.49 3.91 14.19
CA PHE A 56 -0.09 4.18 14.49
C PHE A 56 0.71 2.90 14.77
N LEU A 57 0.23 2.04 15.67
CA LEU A 57 0.90 0.76 15.96
C LEU A 57 1.02 -0.13 14.71
N MET A 58 0.00 -0.15 13.87
CA MET A 58 0.05 -0.88 12.59
C MET A 58 1.05 -0.26 11.61
N GLN A 59 1.17 1.06 11.54
CA GLN A 59 2.18 1.75 10.73
C GLN A 59 3.60 1.36 11.18
N GLU A 60 3.87 1.37 12.50
CA GLU A 60 5.16 0.95 13.06
C GLU A 60 5.48 -0.53 12.76
N MET A 61 4.50 -1.43 12.89
CA MET A 61 4.68 -2.83 12.52
C MET A 61 4.97 -3.02 11.02
N LEU A 62 4.34 -2.25 10.14
CA LEU A 62 4.60 -2.28 8.70
C LEU A 62 5.99 -1.75 8.36
N LYS A 63 6.44 -0.68 9.04
CA LYS A 63 7.81 -0.14 8.92
C LYS A 63 8.84 -1.16 9.39
N ALA A 64 8.60 -1.84 10.52
CA ALA A 64 9.46 -2.91 11.02
C ALA A 64 9.63 -4.04 9.99
N GLY A 65 8.57 -4.40 9.27
CA GLY A 65 8.61 -5.39 8.18
C GLY A 65 9.60 -5.06 7.05
N VAL A 66 9.92 -3.79 6.84
CA VAL A 66 10.91 -3.30 5.86
C VAL A 66 12.28 -3.10 6.51
N ASN A 67 12.33 -2.57 7.74
CA ASN A 67 13.56 -2.05 8.33
C ASN A 67 14.27 -3.03 9.26
N GLU A 68 13.54 -3.95 9.88
CA GLU A 68 14.10 -4.86 10.88
C GLU A 68 14.54 -6.21 10.32
N GLY A 69 15.49 -6.84 11.02
CA GLY A 69 15.98 -8.17 10.69
C GLY A 69 14.87 -9.24 10.78
N GLY A 70 14.71 -10.06 9.73
CA GLY A 70 13.67 -11.08 9.64
C GLY A 70 12.35 -10.60 9.01
N GLY A 71 12.21 -9.33 8.71
CA GLY A 71 11.04 -8.78 7.98
C GLY A 71 10.96 -9.34 6.55
N THR A 72 9.76 -9.71 6.12
CA THR A 72 9.54 -10.30 4.78
C THR A 72 9.54 -9.27 3.66
N SER A 73 9.56 -7.98 3.99
CA SER A 73 9.50 -6.85 3.05
C SER A 73 10.84 -6.12 2.89
N GLN A 74 11.93 -6.64 3.47
CA GLN A 74 13.25 -5.99 3.48
C GLN A 74 13.78 -5.67 2.08
N SER A 75 13.44 -6.48 1.07
CA SER A 75 13.87 -6.24 -0.31
C SER A 75 13.34 -4.92 -0.88
N LEU A 76 12.29 -4.33 -0.28
CA LEU A 76 11.80 -3.02 -0.68
C LEU A 76 12.88 -1.93 -0.52
N ARG A 77 13.80 -2.09 0.43
CA ARG A 77 14.92 -1.16 0.69
C ARG A 77 15.82 -0.93 -0.52
N HIS A 78 15.84 -1.82 -1.48
CA HIS A 78 16.62 -1.65 -2.72
C HIS A 78 15.98 -0.63 -3.68
N TYR A 79 14.70 -0.31 -3.49
CA TYR A 79 13.92 0.54 -4.36
C TYR A 79 13.59 1.92 -3.76
N ILE A 80 13.71 2.05 -2.44
CA ILE A 80 13.40 3.28 -1.71
C ILE A 80 14.67 4.04 -1.38
N PHE A 81 14.59 5.36 -1.39
CA PHE A 81 15.68 6.25 -1.02
C PHE A 81 15.12 7.59 -0.52
N GLY A 82 16.03 8.41 0.04
CA GLY A 82 15.65 9.70 0.62
C GLY A 82 15.01 9.55 2.01
N ASP A 83 14.51 10.65 2.52
CA ASP A 83 13.93 10.77 3.86
C ASP A 83 12.41 10.52 3.80
N THR A 84 12.02 9.28 3.58
CA THR A 84 10.63 8.85 3.42
C THR A 84 10.38 7.57 4.21
N ASP A 85 9.27 7.53 4.94
CA ASP A 85 8.86 6.31 5.63
C ASP A 85 8.12 5.37 4.68
N TRP A 86 8.55 4.12 4.72
CA TRP A 86 7.91 3.03 4.01
C TRP A 86 7.72 1.82 4.92
N GLY A 87 6.52 1.32 4.92
CA GLY A 87 6.17 0.02 5.47
C GLY A 87 5.80 -0.95 4.35
N GLY A 88 5.71 -2.23 4.67
CA GLY A 88 5.33 -3.22 3.67
C GLY A 88 4.87 -4.53 4.26
N LYS A 89 4.00 -5.22 3.51
CA LYS A 89 3.53 -6.57 3.86
C LYS A 89 3.43 -7.45 2.63
N THR A 90 4.04 -8.62 2.73
CA THR A 90 3.90 -9.70 1.75
C THR A 90 2.71 -10.59 2.08
N GLY A 91 2.09 -11.17 1.06
CA GLY A 91 1.14 -12.26 1.17
C GLY A 91 1.52 -13.38 0.20
N THR A 92 1.33 -14.64 0.64
CA THR A 92 1.56 -15.81 -0.22
C THR A 92 0.59 -16.90 0.21
N SER A 93 -0.18 -17.45 -0.71
CA SER A 93 -1.01 -18.61 -0.43
C SER A 93 -0.18 -19.88 -0.24
N ASN A 94 -0.71 -20.86 0.50
CA ASN A 94 0.04 -22.06 0.89
C ASN A 94 0.60 -22.86 -0.29
N ASN A 95 -0.07 -22.83 -1.44
CA ASN A 95 0.35 -23.51 -2.66
C ASN A 95 1.07 -22.60 -3.65
N HIS A 96 1.42 -21.36 -3.26
CA HIS A 96 2.06 -20.35 -4.13
C HIS A 96 1.23 -19.98 -5.37
N SER A 97 -0.10 -20.05 -5.30
CA SER A 97 -1.00 -19.60 -6.37
C SER A 97 -1.20 -18.09 -6.36
N ASP A 98 -1.08 -17.46 -5.18
CA ASP A 98 -1.27 -16.04 -4.99
C ASP A 98 -0.06 -15.44 -4.27
N ALA A 99 0.51 -14.44 -4.88
CA ALA A 99 1.59 -13.65 -4.33
C ALA A 99 1.16 -12.18 -4.27
N TRP A 100 1.18 -11.61 -3.09
CA TRP A 100 0.74 -10.25 -2.79
C TRP A 100 1.87 -9.43 -2.22
N PHE A 101 1.86 -8.17 -2.53
CA PHE A 101 2.67 -7.18 -1.83
C PHE A 101 1.94 -5.85 -1.74
N ILE A 102 1.93 -5.25 -0.56
CA ILE A 102 1.45 -3.89 -0.34
C ILE A 102 2.60 -3.11 0.30
N ALA A 103 2.99 -2.01 -0.34
CA ALA A 103 3.87 -0.99 0.20
C ALA A 103 3.04 0.20 0.67
N VAL A 104 3.39 0.76 1.82
CA VAL A 104 2.63 1.81 2.50
C VAL A 104 3.57 2.94 2.89
N SER A 105 3.20 4.17 2.55
CA SER A 105 3.81 5.40 3.05
C SER A 105 2.72 6.39 3.48
N PRO A 106 3.05 7.49 4.14
CA PRO A 106 2.03 8.45 4.62
C PRO A 106 1.12 9.02 3.53
N LYS A 107 1.58 9.04 2.27
CA LYS A 107 0.85 9.68 1.15
C LYS A 107 0.64 8.77 -0.05
N LEU A 108 1.05 7.51 0.04
CA LEU A 108 0.95 6.59 -1.08
C LEU A 108 0.88 5.14 -0.61
N VAL A 109 -0.09 4.41 -1.11
CA VAL A 109 -0.17 2.96 -0.96
C VAL A 109 -0.10 2.32 -2.34
N VAL A 110 0.80 1.35 -2.49
CA VAL A 110 1.05 0.65 -3.75
C VAL A 110 0.86 -0.83 -3.53
N GLY A 111 0.02 -1.46 -4.34
CA GLY A 111 -0.24 -2.89 -4.24
C GLY A 111 0.00 -3.62 -5.55
N ALA A 112 0.45 -4.86 -5.46
CA ALA A 112 0.52 -5.78 -6.58
C ALA A 112 0.08 -7.19 -6.18
N TRP A 113 -0.58 -7.85 -7.11
CA TRP A 113 -0.91 -9.26 -7.05
C TRP A 113 -0.34 -9.98 -8.26
N VAL A 114 0.21 -11.15 -8.02
CA VAL A 114 0.70 -12.06 -9.06
C VAL A 114 0.09 -13.42 -8.83
N GLY A 115 -0.62 -13.94 -9.81
CA GLY A 115 -1.29 -15.23 -9.74
C GLY A 115 -1.87 -15.63 -11.08
N GLY A 116 -2.39 -16.84 -11.14
CA GLY A 116 -3.14 -17.36 -12.29
C GLY A 116 -4.65 -17.23 -12.07
N GLU A 117 -5.42 -17.31 -13.15
CA GLU A 117 -6.89 -17.30 -13.12
C GLU A 117 -7.46 -18.40 -12.22
N TYR A 118 -6.77 -19.55 -12.18
CA TYR A 118 -7.15 -20.70 -11.37
C TYR A 118 -6.04 -21.03 -10.36
N ARG A 119 -6.40 -21.45 -9.15
CA ARG A 119 -5.45 -21.87 -8.10
C ARG A 119 -4.60 -23.09 -8.47
N SER A 120 -4.97 -23.83 -9.51
CA SER A 120 -4.16 -24.89 -10.09
C SER A 120 -2.94 -24.36 -10.86
N ILE A 121 -2.98 -23.09 -11.23
CA ILE A 121 -1.84 -22.38 -11.84
C ILE A 121 -1.03 -21.76 -10.70
N HIS A 122 0.09 -22.39 -10.35
CA HIS A 122 0.89 -21.93 -9.22
C HIS A 122 2.38 -22.18 -9.44
N PHE A 123 3.21 -21.45 -8.72
CA PHE A 123 4.64 -21.68 -8.71
C PHE A 123 4.96 -22.98 -7.96
N ARG A 124 5.99 -23.70 -8.42
CA ARG A 124 6.39 -24.98 -7.83
C ARG A 124 7.08 -24.82 -6.46
N THR A 125 7.69 -23.67 -6.19
CA THR A 125 8.49 -23.42 -4.99
C THR A 125 8.23 -22.01 -4.44
N GLY A 126 8.41 -21.85 -3.13
CA GLY A 126 8.36 -20.53 -2.49
C GLY A 126 9.45 -19.58 -3.01
N ALA A 127 10.61 -20.12 -3.43
CA ALA A 127 11.69 -19.31 -4.00
C ALA A 127 11.24 -18.53 -5.26
N LEU A 128 10.27 -19.06 -6.00
CA LEU A 128 9.72 -18.44 -7.20
C LEU A 128 8.37 -17.73 -6.94
N GLY A 129 7.56 -18.24 -6.01
CA GLY A 129 6.17 -17.84 -5.83
C GLY A 129 5.87 -16.98 -4.59
N GLN A 130 6.89 -16.62 -3.80
CA GLN A 130 6.66 -15.71 -2.66
C GLN A 130 6.39 -14.28 -3.12
N GLY A 131 5.50 -13.58 -2.40
CA GLY A 131 5.20 -12.17 -2.67
C GLY A 131 6.43 -11.25 -2.65
N SER A 132 7.44 -11.58 -1.82
CA SER A 132 8.73 -10.88 -1.80
C SER A 132 9.58 -11.07 -3.07
N LYS A 133 9.29 -12.07 -3.89
CA LYS A 133 10.05 -12.40 -5.12
C LYS A 133 9.31 -12.02 -6.39
N THR A 134 8.01 -11.84 -6.34
CA THR A 134 7.14 -11.59 -7.50
C THR A 134 6.44 -10.23 -7.41
N ALA A 135 5.51 -10.06 -6.47
CA ALA A 135 4.71 -8.85 -6.34
C ALA A 135 5.52 -7.64 -5.80
N LEU A 136 6.44 -7.87 -4.85
CA LEU A 136 7.27 -6.81 -4.29
C LEU A 136 8.13 -6.08 -5.32
N PRO A 137 8.87 -6.76 -6.24
CA PRO A 137 9.63 -6.08 -7.27
C PRO A 137 8.78 -5.17 -8.16
N ILE A 138 7.54 -5.55 -8.47
CA ILE A 138 6.61 -4.73 -9.28
C ILE A 138 6.32 -3.41 -8.56
N CYS A 139 5.93 -3.48 -7.27
CA CYS A 139 5.75 -2.29 -6.46
C CYS A 139 7.04 -1.49 -6.30
N GLY A 140 8.16 -2.18 -6.11
CA GLY A 140 9.48 -1.57 -5.92
C GLY A 140 9.91 -0.74 -7.11
N GLU A 141 9.85 -1.29 -8.32
CA GLU A 141 10.21 -0.58 -9.57
C GLU A 141 9.31 0.64 -9.81
N PHE A 142 8.00 0.51 -9.52
CA PHE A 142 7.08 1.64 -9.60
C PHE A 142 7.48 2.74 -8.61
N ILE A 143 7.71 2.38 -7.34
CA ILE A 143 8.11 3.32 -6.27
C ILE A 143 9.46 3.97 -6.63
N TYR A 144 10.44 3.20 -7.08
CA TYR A 144 11.75 3.71 -7.47
C TYR A 144 11.64 4.74 -8.60
N SER A 145 10.83 4.45 -9.62
CA SER A 145 10.60 5.36 -10.74
C SER A 145 9.90 6.64 -10.30
N LEU A 146 8.87 6.52 -9.45
CA LEU A 146 8.11 7.64 -8.91
C LEU A 146 8.99 8.54 -8.03
N MET A 147 9.80 7.96 -7.14
CA MET A 147 10.63 8.73 -6.20
C MET A 147 11.76 9.50 -6.91
N ARG A 148 12.19 9.09 -8.10
CA ARG A 148 13.19 9.81 -8.91
C ARG A 148 12.62 11.00 -9.67
N ASP A 149 11.32 11.02 -9.92
CA ASP A 149 10.68 12.08 -10.68
C ASP A 149 10.33 13.26 -9.76
N LYS A 150 10.89 14.43 -10.11
CA LYS A 150 10.66 15.67 -9.36
C LYS A 150 9.19 16.09 -9.30
N ALA A 151 8.36 15.69 -10.26
CA ALA A 151 6.93 15.98 -10.27
C ALA A 151 6.18 15.28 -9.13
N PHE A 152 6.75 14.22 -8.57
CA PHE A 152 6.15 13.39 -7.53
C PHE A 152 6.76 13.56 -6.13
N GLN A 153 7.56 14.60 -5.90
CA GLN A 153 8.17 14.88 -4.59
C GLN A 153 7.15 15.01 -3.45
N LYS A 154 5.89 15.31 -3.75
CA LYS A 154 4.80 15.35 -2.75
C LYS A 154 4.55 14.02 -2.04
N TYR A 155 5.02 12.91 -2.61
CA TYR A 155 4.91 11.57 -2.01
C TYR A 155 6.09 11.21 -1.09
N HIS A 156 7.12 12.04 -1.04
CA HIS A 156 8.19 11.91 -0.06
C HIS A 156 7.67 12.45 1.28
N ALA A 157 7.34 11.55 2.20
CA ALA A 157 6.75 11.92 3.48
C ALA A 157 7.15 10.95 4.59
N LYS A 158 7.10 11.45 5.82
CA LYS A 158 7.20 10.66 7.05
C LYS A 158 5.90 10.73 7.80
N TRP A 159 5.56 9.67 8.54
CA TRP A 159 4.53 9.76 9.55
C TRP A 159 5.01 10.70 10.66
N GLN A 160 4.13 11.58 11.09
CA GLN A 160 4.40 12.41 12.25
C GLN A 160 4.05 11.59 13.49
N LEU A 161 5.03 11.45 14.39
CA LEU A 161 4.75 10.96 15.72
C LEU A 161 4.07 12.11 16.47
N ASP A 162 2.95 11.85 17.11
CA ASP A 162 2.41 12.75 18.12
C ASP A 162 3.14 12.45 19.43
N PRO A 163 4.06 13.33 19.87
CA PRO A 163 4.84 13.09 21.08
C PRO A 163 4.04 13.18 22.38
N ASP A 164 2.80 13.69 22.31
CA ASP A 164 1.95 13.93 23.48
C ASP A 164 0.91 12.83 23.72
N GLU A 165 0.77 11.85 22.82
CA GLU A 165 -0.05 10.66 23.08
C GLU A 165 0.79 9.56 23.71
N ASP A 166 0.61 9.33 25.00
CA ASP A 166 1.11 8.14 25.71
C ASP A 166 0.56 6.87 25.06
N ILE A 167 1.41 6.13 24.36
CA ILE A 167 1.10 4.84 23.72
C ILE A 167 1.28 3.71 24.72
#